data_c7bde2b5d198a81a6060ddcf78e11917
#
_entry.id   c7bde2b5d198a81a6060ddcf78e11917
#
_cell.length_a   1.000
_cell.length_b   1.000
_cell.length_c   1.000
_cell.angle_alpha   90.00
_cell.angle_beta   90.00
_cell.angle_gamma   90.00
#
_symmetry.space_group_name_H-M   'P 1'
#
loop_
_entity.id
_entity.type
_entity.pdbx_description
1 polymer ?
#
loop_
_entity_poly.entity_id
_entity_poly.type
_entity_poly.pdbx_seq_one_letter_code
_entity_poly.pdbx_strand_id
1 'polypeptide(L)'
;VGVVMLVSDELGETAEKIWQFIQANPGCHLRKIKDMIHISQGTVQYHTDRLEKNGKITSTRSGLYKHYFPIGVFQSNEKEILQILSQETIRQILMLIVEQQAPTQTDIVNTIGLSASSVNWHMKRLIDFRLVEEIKEGKYKRYQLQDRKVSSRYITALMRNYYPAIWEKWSDRLIDIFLSMSRGEAK
;
A
#
# COMPACT_ATOMS: atom_id res chain seq x y z
N VAL A 1 -8.44 -32.69 5.18
CA VAL A 1 -7.13 -32.74 4.51
C VAL A 1 -7.29 -33.07 3.00
N GLY A 2 -8.38 -32.70 2.33
CA GLY A 2 -8.65 -33.17 0.95
C GLY A 2 -9.08 -32.08 -0.05
N VAL A 3 -9.19 -30.80 0.32
CA VAL A 3 -9.75 -29.76 -0.57
C VAL A 3 -8.70 -28.84 -1.19
N VAL A 4 -7.48 -28.83 -0.68
CA VAL A 4 -6.40 -27.93 -1.21
C VAL A 4 -5.74 -28.48 -2.46
N MET A 5 -5.83 -29.77 -2.75
CA MET A 5 -5.12 -30.44 -3.85
C MET A 5 -5.85 -30.42 -5.21
N LEU A 6 -7.13 -30.03 -5.25
CA LEU A 6 -7.93 -30.06 -6.50
C LEU A 6 -7.97 -28.75 -7.27
N VAL A 7 -7.38 -27.67 -6.76
CA VAL A 7 -7.41 -26.33 -7.40
C VAL A 7 -6.17 -26.05 -8.26
N SER A 8 -5.08 -26.77 -8.05
CA SER A 8 -3.82 -26.57 -8.77
C SER A 8 -3.80 -27.09 -10.21
N ASP A 9 -4.63 -28.07 -10.53
CA ASP A 9 -4.65 -28.70 -11.87
C ASP A 9 -5.42 -27.90 -12.94
N GLU A 10 -6.35 -27.01 -12.53
CA GLU A 10 -7.16 -26.24 -13.49
C GLU A 10 -6.48 -24.96 -14.01
N LEU A 11 -5.53 -24.39 -13.27
CA LEU A 11 -4.99 -23.06 -13.58
C LEU A 11 -3.64 -23.09 -14.31
N GLY A 12 -2.87 -24.15 -14.19
CA GLY A 12 -1.47 -24.19 -14.62
C GLY A 12 -0.52 -23.40 -13.70
N GLU A 13 0.74 -23.82 -13.65
CA GLU A 13 1.76 -23.31 -12.70
C GLU A 13 1.93 -21.78 -12.73
N THR A 14 1.92 -21.18 -13.91
CA THR A 14 2.10 -19.73 -14.08
C THR A 14 0.89 -18.94 -13.54
N ALA A 15 -0.32 -19.42 -13.79
CA ALA A 15 -1.52 -18.76 -13.26
C ALA A 15 -1.60 -18.86 -11.74
N GLU A 16 -1.18 -19.98 -11.17
CA GLU A 16 -1.10 -20.18 -9.73
C GLU A 16 -0.09 -19.22 -9.09
N LYS A 17 1.12 -19.08 -9.65
CA LYS A 17 2.12 -18.10 -9.19
C LYS A 17 1.59 -16.67 -9.23
N ILE A 18 0.88 -16.28 -10.29
CA ILE A 18 0.27 -14.96 -10.41
C ILE A 18 -0.81 -14.76 -9.34
N TRP A 19 -1.66 -15.75 -9.14
CA TRP A 19 -2.72 -15.69 -8.14
C TRP A 19 -2.16 -15.55 -6.72
N GLN A 20 -1.19 -16.38 -6.34
CA GLN A 20 -0.49 -16.30 -5.04
C GLN A 20 0.19 -14.93 -4.86
N PHE A 21 0.81 -14.38 -5.91
CA PHE A 21 1.41 -13.07 -5.86
C PHE A 21 0.36 -11.98 -5.60
N ILE A 22 -0.80 -12.03 -6.26
CA ILE A 22 -1.89 -11.06 -6.05
C ILE A 22 -2.47 -11.19 -4.63
N GLN A 23 -2.58 -12.40 -4.10
CA GLN A 23 -3.01 -12.61 -2.71
C GLN A 23 -2.05 -11.98 -1.70
N ALA A 24 -0.74 -12.14 -1.92
CA ALA A 24 0.30 -11.58 -1.06
C ALA A 24 0.53 -10.07 -1.29
N ASN A 25 0.09 -9.53 -2.43
CA ASN A 25 0.29 -8.12 -2.82
C ASN A 25 -1.00 -7.51 -3.40
N PRO A 26 -2.09 -7.44 -2.61
CA PRO A 26 -3.35 -6.87 -3.10
C PRO A 26 -3.16 -5.42 -3.51
N GLY A 27 -3.79 -5.03 -4.62
CA GLY A 27 -3.61 -3.70 -5.20
C GLY A 27 -2.41 -3.57 -6.14
N CYS A 28 -1.68 -4.65 -6.39
CA CYS A 28 -0.60 -4.64 -7.37
C CYS A 28 -1.13 -4.41 -8.80
N HIS A 29 -0.30 -3.82 -9.65
CA HIS A 29 -0.59 -3.62 -11.07
C HIS A 29 0.21 -4.60 -11.94
N LEU A 30 -0.21 -4.77 -13.20
CA LEU A 30 0.34 -5.74 -14.15
C LEU A 30 1.88 -5.66 -14.26
N ARG A 31 2.45 -4.44 -14.34
CA ARG A 31 3.89 -4.27 -14.46
C ARG A 31 4.63 -4.83 -13.23
N LYS A 32 4.11 -4.61 -12.02
CA LYS A 32 4.70 -5.15 -10.79
C LYS A 32 4.68 -6.69 -10.79
N ILE A 33 3.58 -7.30 -11.24
CA ILE A 33 3.48 -8.77 -11.36
C ILE A 33 4.55 -9.27 -12.35
N LYS A 34 4.63 -8.66 -13.53
CA LYS A 34 5.61 -8.98 -14.56
C LYS A 34 7.05 -8.95 -14.02
N ASP A 35 7.40 -7.84 -13.37
CA ASP A 35 8.76 -7.59 -12.90
C ASP A 35 9.15 -8.55 -11.76
N MET A 36 8.21 -8.91 -10.88
CA MET A 36 8.47 -9.78 -9.73
C MET A 36 8.45 -11.28 -10.06
N ILE A 37 7.62 -11.70 -11.03
CA ILE A 37 7.53 -13.11 -11.42
C ILE A 37 8.46 -13.40 -12.63
N HIS A 38 9.06 -12.37 -13.24
CA HIS A 38 9.98 -12.47 -14.38
C HIS A 38 9.38 -13.13 -15.63
N ILE A 39 8.14 -12.78 -15.99
CA ILE A 39 7.43 -13.27 -17.17
C ILE A 39 7.03 -12.11 -18.10
N SER A 40 6.65 -12.44 -19.34
CA SER A 40 6.24 -11.43 -20.33
C SER A 40 4.95 -10.71 -19.92
N GLN A 41 4.79 -9.47 -20.35
CA GLN A 41 3.57 -8.70 -20.10
C GLN A 41 2.33 -9.38 -20.69
N GLY A 42 2.44 -9.93 -21.89
CA GLY A 42 1.34 -10.66 -22.54
C GLY A 42 0.93 -11.91 -21.75
N THR A 43 1.90 -12.63 -21.18
CA THR A 43 1.63 -13.79 -20.33
C THR A 43 0.88 -13.38 -19.05
N VAL A 44 1.31 -12.30 -18.38
CA VAL A 44 0.59 -11.79 -17.21
C VAL A 44 -0.83 -11.39 -17.57
N GLN A 45 -1.00 -10.63 -18.65
CA GLN A 45 -2.32 -10.19 -19.13
C GLN A 45 -3.24 -11.38 -19.40
N TYR A 46 -2.78 -12.38 -20.14
CA TYR A 46 -3.54 -13.58 -20.45
C TYR A 46 -4.02 -14.30 -19.18
N HIS A 47 -3.11 -14.53 -18.24
CA HIS A 47 -3.46 -15.23 -16.99
C HIS A 47 -4.33 -14.40 -16.05
N THR A 48 -4.09 -13.10 -15.93
CA THR A 48 -4.96 -12.23 -15.11
C THR A 48 -6.37 -12.15 -15.67
N ASP A 49 -6.55 -12.08 -16.99
CA ASP A 49 -7.87 -12.11 -17.62
C ASP A 49 -8.60 -13.46 -17.38
N ARG A 50 -7.87 -14.59 -17.43
CA ARG A 50 -8.44 -15.90 -17.06
C ARG A 50 -8.81 -15.99 -15.60
N LEU A 51 -7.94 -15.55 -14.69
CA LEU A 51 -8.21 -15.54 -13.25
C LEU A 51 -9.42 -14.66 -12.91
N GLU A 52 -9.58 -13.53 -13.58
CA GLU A 52 -10.72 -12.64 -13.40
C GLU A 52 -12.02 -13.26 -13.93
N LYS A 53 -12.01 -13.90 -15.14
CA LYS A 53 -13.14 -14.67 -15.68
C LYS A 53 -13.57 -15.83 -14.79
N ASN A 54 -12.59 -16.50 -14.17
CA ASN A 54 -12.83 -17.62 -13.25
C ASN A 54 -13.22 -17.17 -11.82
N GLY A 55 -13.40 -15.86 -11.58
CA GLY A 55 -13.81 -15.33 -10.29
C GLY A 55 -12.77 -15.54 -9.17
N LYS A 56 -11.50 -15.70 -9.49
CA LYS A 56 -10.42 -15.79 -8.49
C LYS A 56 -9.91 -14.42 -8.05
N ILE A 57 -9.88 -13.47 -8.98
CA ILE A 57 -9.47 -12.09 -8.74
C ILE A 57 -10.50 -11.11 -9.27
N THR A 58 -10.41 -9.89 -8.80
CA THR A 58 -11.14 -8.73 -9.33
C THR A 58 -10.16 -7.61 -9.57
N SER A 59 -10.54 -6.61 -10.35
CA SER A 59 -9.70 -5.46 -10.60
C SER A 59 -10.46 -4.14 -10.47
N THR A 60 -9.71 -3.10 -10.16
CA THR A 60 -10.15 -1.71 -10.21
C THR A 60 -9.20 -0.89 -11.07
N ARG A 61 -9.71 0.10 -11.80
CA ARG A 61 -8.88 0.99 -12.61
C ARG A 61 -8.70 2.32 -11.89
N SER A 62 -7.45 2.78 -11.82
CA SER A 62 -7.11 4.11 -11.33
C SER A 62 -6.13 4.77 -12.29
N GLY A 63 -6.60 5.81 -12.98
CA GLY A 63 -5.86 6.42 -14.07
C GLY A 63 -5.56 5.41 -15.18
N LEU A 64 -4.29 5.29 -15.54
CA LEU A 64 -3.81 4.40 -16.60
C LEU A 64 -3.61 2.94 -16.16
N TYR A 65 -3.67 2.66 -14.86
CA TYR A 65 -3.32 1.35 -14.31
C TYR A 65 -4.54 0.58 -13.83
N LYS A 66 -4.52 -0.73 -14.11
CA LYS A 66 -5.45 -1.73 -13.57
C LYS A 66 -4.79 -2.38 -12.36
N HIS A 67 -5.47 -2.38 -11.22
CA HIS A 67 -5.00 -2.93 -9.95
C HIS A 67 -5.80 -4.17 -9.61
N TYR A 68 -5.12 -5.25 -9.22
CA TYR A 68 -5.69 -6.57 -9.01
C TYR A 68 -5.83 -6.90 -7.52
N PHE A 69 -6.91 -7.60 -7.17
CA PHE A 69 -7.26 -7.99 -5.81
C PHE A 69 -7.85 -9.40 -5.79
N PRO A 70 -7.64 -10.20 -4.73
CA PRO A 70 -8.43 -11.41 -4.50
C PRO A 70 -9.91 -11.07 -4.42
N ILE A 71 -10.79 -11.94 -5.00
CA ILE A 71 -12.24 -11.71 -4.95
C ILE A 71 -12.77 -11.95 -3.53
N GLY A 72 -13.77 -11.16 -3.12
CA GLY A 72 -14.49 -11.37 -1.87
C GLY A 72 -13.73 -11.02 -0.59
N VAL A 73 -12.46 -10.57 -0.67
CA VAL A 73 -11.61 -10.29 0.49
C VAL A 73 -11.73 -8.84 0.94
N PHE A 74 -11.91 -7.90 0.01
CA PHE A 74 -11.84 -6.46 0.28
C PHE A 74 -13.11 -5.73 -0.10
N GLN A 75 -13.51 -4.78 0.75
CA GLN A 75 -14.51 -3.77 0.43
C GLN A 75 -13.93 -2.70 -0.51
N SER A 76 -14.79 -1.89 -1.13
CA SER A 76 -14.35 -0.88 -2.12
C SER A 76 -13.38 0.14 -1.53
N ASN A 77 -13.66 0.65 -0.33
CA ASN A 77 -12.80 1.59 0.39
C ASN A 77 -11.43 0.98 0.76
N GLU A 78 -11.40 -0.30 1.11
CA GLU A 78 -10.16 -1.01 1.43
C GLU A 78 -9.30 -1.21 0.19
N LYS A 79 -9.90 -1.54 -0.96
CA LYS A 79 -9.22 -1.64 -2.25
C LYS A 79 -8.52 -0.34 -2.63
N GLU A 80 -9.18 0.79 -2.43
CA GLU A 80 -8.62 2.11 -2.72
C GLU A 80 -7.40 2.40 -1.84
N ILE A 81 -7.47 2.12 -0.55
CA ILE A 81 -6.36 2.31 0.39
C ILE A 81 -5.20 1.37 0.06
N LEU A 82 -5.47 0.09 -0.17
CA LEU A 82 -4.43 -0.89 -0.55
C LEU A 82 -3.73 -0.51 -1.85
N GLN A 83 -4.48 0.02 -2.83
CA GLN A 83 -3.93 0.51 -4.08
C GLN A 83 -2.95 1.68 -3.86
N ILE A 84 -3.23 2.56 -2.93
CA ILE A 84 -2.32 3.65 -2.55
C ILE A 84 -1.12 3.10 -1.79
N LEU A 85 -1.36 2.24 -0.80
CA LEU A 85 -0.30 1.62 0.00
C LEU A 85 0.60 0.66 -0.79
N SER A 86 0.18 0.21 -1.99
CA SER A 86 1.03 -0.57 -2.88
C SER A 86 2.23 0.23 -3.42
N GLN A 87 2.19 1.56 -3.36
CA GLN A 87 3.24 2.46 -3.81
C GLN A 87 4.25 2.70 -2.69
N GLU A 88 5.52 2.40 -2.95
CA GLU A 88 6.59 2.54 -1.96
C GLU A 88 6.74 3.98 -1.46
N THR A 89 6.71 4.95 -2.36
CA THR A 89 6.80 6.38 -2.03
C THR A 89 5.72 6.82 -1.04
N ILE A 90 4.48 6.35 -1.22
CA ILE A 90 3.39 6.64 -0.30
C ILE A 90 3.68 6.08 1.09
N ARG A 91 4.19 4.85 1.16
CA ARG A 91 4.55 4.23 2.45
C ARG A 91 5.67 4.99 3.15
N GLN A 92 6.70 5.43 2.40
CA GLN A 92 7.80 6.24 2.95
C GLN A 92 7.29 7.58 3.50
N ILE A 93 6.40 8.26 2.77
CA ILE A 93 5.78 9.52 3.22
C ILE A 93 4.95 9.29 4.50
N LEU A 94 4.11 8.25 4.53
CA LEU A 94 3.31 7.94 5.71
C LEU A 94 4.18 7.62 6.93
N MET A 95 5.27 6.85 6.73
CA MET A 95 6.21 6.56 7.81
C MET A 95 6.85 7.83 8.35
N LEU A 96 7.31 8.72 7.47
CA LEU A 96 7.88 9.99 7.87
C LEU A 96 6.89 10.86 8.66
N ILE A 97 5.62 10.90 8.24
CA ILE A 97 4.56 11.61 8.97
C ILE A 97 4.34 11.02 10.37
N VAL A 98 4.40 9.70 10.49
CA VAL A 98 4.29 9.02 11.80
C VAL A 98 5.50 9.33 12.68
N GLU A 99 6.71 9.27 12.14
CA GLU A 99 7.97 9.50 12.86
C GLU A 99 8.11 10.95 13.34
N GLN A 100 7.86 11.91 12.46
CA GLN A 100 8.07 13.34 12.74
C GLN A 100 6.82 14.04 13.29
N GLN A 101 5.68 13.34 13.36
CA GLN A 101 4.40 13.77 13.94
C GLN A 101 3.70 14.98 13.29
N ALA A 102 4.34 15.79 12.53
CA ALA A 102 3.77 16.83 11.67
C ALA A 102 4.89 17.47 10.82
N PRO A 103 5.53 16.73 9.88
CA PRO A 103 6.55 17.29 9.00
C PRO A 103 5.97 18.38 8.10
N THR A 104 6.82 19.33 7.73
CA THR A 104 6.49 20.29 6.67
C THR A 104 6.67 19.66 5.28
N GLN A 105 6.16 20.32 4.26
CA GLN A 105 6.42 19.88 2.88
C GLN A 105 7.92 19.85 2.56
N THR A 106 8.68 20.79 3.08
CA THR A 106 10.14 20.86 2.88
C THR A 106 10.84 19.67 3.53
N ASP A 107 10.42 19.27 4.74
CA ASP A 107 10.97 18.08 5.42
C ASP A 107 10.73 16.82 4.59
N ILE A 108 9.52 16.67 4.04
CA ILE A 108 9.17 15.52 3.18
C ILE A 108 10.01 15.53 1.90
N VAL A 109 10.14 16.66 1.22
CA VAL A 109 10.97 16.82 0.02
C VAL A 109 12.42 16.40 0.31
N ASN A 110 13.02 16.94 1.36
CA ASN A 110 14.41 16.70 1.72
C ASN A 110 14.68 15.24 2.13
N THR A 111 13.75 14.65 2.88
CA THR A 111 13.93 13.29 3.41
C THR A 111 13.65 12.21 2.36
N ILE A 112 12.61 12.38 1.54
CA ILE A 112 12.23 11.39 0.51
C ILE A 112 13.06 11.57 -0.78
N GLY A 113 13.63 12.76 -1.01
CA GLY A 113 14.43 13.05 -2.21
C GLY A 113 13.61 13.24 -3.49
N LEU A 114 12.34 13.62 -3.37
CA LEU A 114 11.45 13.90 -4.49
C LEU A 114 11.33 15.41 -4.75
N SER A 115 10.89 15.77 -5.97
CA SER A 115 10.55 17.16 -6.27
C SER A 115 9.34 17.63 -5.46
N ALA A 116 9.26 18.92 -5.16
CA ALA A 116 8.13 19.53 -4.46
C ALA A 116 6.78 19.27 -5.15
N SER A 117 6.77 19.26 -6.50
CA SER A 117 5.58 18.93 -7.28
C SER A 117 5.13 17.48 -7.11
N SER A 118 6.09 16.53 -7.06
CA SER A 118 5.79 15.11 -6.80
C SER A 118 5.26 14.90 -5.40
N VAL A 119 5.88 15.51 -4.39
CA VAL A 119 5.40 15.46 -3.01
C VAL A 119 3.98 16.03 -2.92
N ASN A 120 3.72 17.18 -3.53
CA ASN A 120 2.39 17.80 -3.55
C ASN A 120 1.33 16.86 -4.14
N TRP A 121 1.65 16.17 -5.23
CA TRP A 121 0.75 15.21 -5.86
C TRP A 121 0.43 14.02 -4.93
N HIS A 122 1.45 13.46 -4.26
CA HIS A 122 1.24 12.38 -3.29
C HIS A 122 0.46 12.84 -2.07
N MET A 123 0.77 14.03 -1.54
CA MET A 123 0.06 14.60 -0.39
C MET A 123 -1.42 14.85 -0.69
N LYS A 124 -1.73 15.42 -1.87
CA LYS A 124 -3.11 15.60 -2.29
C LYS A 124 -3.88 14.29 -2.29
N ARG A 125 -3.31 13.22 -2.82
CA ARG A 125 -3.93 11.89 -2.81
C ARG A 125 -4.17 11.37 -1.38
N LEU A 126 -3.18 11.50 -0.49
CA LEU A 126 -3.32 11.09 0.90
C LEU A 126 -4.42 11.87 1.65
N ILE A 127 -4.57 13.16 1.33
CA ILE A 127 -5.63 14.02 1.88
C ILE A 127 -7.00 13.62 1.30
N ASP A 128 -7.10 13.43 -0.02
CA ASP A 128 -8.34 13.00 -0.69
C ASP A 128 -8.85 11.66 -0.12
N PHE A 129 -7.94 10.77 0.25
CA PHE A 129 -8.26 9.48 0.91
C PHE A 129 -8.42 9.57 2.44
N ARG A 130 -8.38 10.78 2.99
CA ARG A 130 -8.52 11.03 4.44
C ARG A 130 -7.54 10.25 5.32
N LEU A 131 -6.36 9.94 4.79
CA LEU A 131 -5.27 9.34 5.56
C LEU A 131 -4.43 10.40 6.27
N VAL A 132 -4.32 11.57 5.65
CA VAL A 132 -3.52 12.71 6.13
C VAL A 132 -4.36 13.97 6.05
N GLU A 133 -4.14 14.89 6.98
CA GLU A 133 -4.67 16.25 6.94
C GLU A 133 -3.55 17.29 6.91
N GLU A 134 -3.83 18.43 6.27
CA GLU A 134 -2.94 19.59 6.21
C GLU A 134 -3.29 20.56 7.34
N ILE A 135 -2.29 20.95 8.13
CA ILE A 135 -2.40 21.98 9.16
C ILE A 135 -1.58 23.18 8.71
N LYS A 136 -2.14 24.36 8.84
CA LYS A 136 -1.42 25.62 8.63
C LYS A 136 -0.86 26.13 9.94
N GLU A 137 0.46 26.25 10.01
CA GLU A 137 1.16 26.85 11.15
C GLU A 137 1.97 28.07 10.66
N GLY A 138 1.39 29.25 10.78
CA GLY A 138 1.93 30.49 10.21
C GLY A 138 2.02 30.41 8.68
N LYS A 139 3.24 30.52 8.14
CA LYS A 139 3.53 30.41 6.70
C LYS A 139 3.78 28.98 6.22
N TYR A 140 3.86 28.00 7.13
CA TYR A 140 4.19 26.62 6.81
C TYR A 140 2.93 25.75 6.77
N LYS A 141 2.96 24.78 5.88
CA LYS A 141 2.01 23.67 5.82
C LYS A 141 2.67 22.47 6.47
N ARG A 142 2.00 21.90 7.45
CA ARG A 142 2.40 20.64 8.10
C ARG A 142 1.39 19.55 7.79
N TYR A 143 1.82 18.32 7.87
CA TYR A 143 0.98 17.17 7.54
C TYR A 143 0.98 16.18 8.69
N GLN A 144 -0.21 15.78 9.12
CA GLN A 144 -0.37 14.74 10.16
C GLN A 144 -1.37 13.68 9.72
N LEU A 145 -1.37 12.53 10.40
CA LEU A 145 -2.40 11.52 10.16
C LEU A 145 -3.77 12.06 10.59
N GLN A 146 -4.76 11.94 9.72
CA GLN A 146 -6.13 12.27 10.06
C GLN A 146 -6.64 11.24 11.07
N ASP A 147 -7.13 11.68 12.23
CA ASP A 147 -7.52 10.83 13.37
C ASP A 147 -6.44 9.76 13.70
N ARG A 148 -5.37 10.20 14.35
CA ARG A 148 -4.17 9.41 14.67
C ARG A 148 -4.47 7.99 15.18
N LYS A 149 -5.53 7.80 15.97
CA LYS A 149 -5.83 6.51 16.58
C LYS A 149 -6.44 5.52 15.59
N VAL A 150 -7.37 5.98 14.77
CA VAL A 150 -8.10 5.13 13.80
C VAL A 150 -7.24 4.87 12.57
N SER A 151 -6.69 5.92 11.97
CA SER A 151 -5.86 5.80 10.76
C SER A 151 -4.58 5.01 11.01
N SER A 152 -3.92 5.22 12.15
CA SER A 152 -2.71 4.46 12.49
C SER A 152 -3.02 2.97 12.68
N ARG A 153 -4.05 2.61 13.44
CA ARG A 153 -4.43 1.21 13.65
C ARG A 153 -4.84 0.52 12.35
N TYR A 154 -5.59 1.22 11.49
CA TYR A 154 -6.07 0.68 10.23
C TYR A 154 -4.91 0.46 9.25
N ILE A 155 -4.05 1.46 9.05
CA ILE A 155 -2.85 1.36 8.20
C ILE A 155 -1.93 0.24 8.72
N THR A 156 -1.70 0.18 10.02
CA THR A 156 -0.90 -0.86 10.68
C THR A 156 -1.45 -2.26 10.41
N ALA A 157 -2.76 -2.45 10.57
CA ALA A 157 -3.41 -3.73 10.32
C ALA A 157 -3.30 -4.14 8.85
N LEU A 158 -3.53 -3.23 7.92
CA LEU A 158 -3.38 -3.49 6.48
C LEU A 158 -1.93 -3.82 6.11
N MET A 159 -0.97 -3.05 6.62
CA MET A 159 0.46 -3.28 6.36
C MET A 159 0.92 -4.62 6.89
N ARG A 160 0.56 -4.96 8.14
CA ARG A 160 0.93 -6.24 8.75
C ARG A 160 0.33 -7.43 8.02
N ASN A 161 -0.92 -7.34 7.60
CA ASN A 161 -1.62 -8.46 6.98
C ASN A 161 -1.25 -8.66 5.51
N TYR A 162 -0.99 -7.58 4.77
CA TYR A 162 -0.84 -7.64 3.32
C TYR A 162 0.54 -7.28 2.80
N TYR A 163 1.40 -6.73 3.67
CA TYR A 163 2.78 -6.37 3.33
C TYR A 163 3.75 -6.82 4.44
N PRO A 164 3.76 -8.11 4.83
CA PRO A 164 4.52 -8.56 5.99
C PRO A 164 6.02 -8.25 5.88
N ALA A 165 6.64 -8.44 4.72
CA ALA A 165 8.05 -8.13 4.52
C ALA A 165 8.38 -6.62 4.66
N ILE A 166 7.41 -5.75 4.37
CA ILE A 166 7.55 -4.30 4.58
C ILE A 166 7.27 -3.99 6.05
N TRP A 167 6.28 -4.65 6.63
CA TRP A 167 5.92 -4.51 8.04
C TRP A 167 7.10 -4.87 8.97
N GLU A 168 7.82 -5.94 8.69
CA GLU A 168 9.01 -6.31 9.47
C GLU A 168 10.07 -5.20 9.52
N LYS A 169 10.30 -4.51 8.39
CA LYS A 169 11.21 -3.35 8.34
C LYS A 169 10.69 -2.13 9.09
N TRP A 170 9.38 -2.00 9.21
CA TRP A 170 8.73 -0.85 9.83
C TRP A 170 8.40 -1.07 11.31
N SER A 171 8.18 -2.34 11.70
CA SER A 171 7.76 -2.68 13.07
C SER A 171 8.77 -2.21 14.11
N ASP A 172 10.05 -2.40 13.87
CA ASP A 172 11.12 -1.96 14.79
C ASP A 172 11.10 -0.43 14.96
N ARG A 173 11.02 0.31 13.85
CA ARG A 173 10.95 1.78 13.87
C ARG A 173 9.66 2.28 14.53
N LEU A 174 8.53 1.65 14.30
CA LEU A 174 7.26 1.99 14.95
C LEU A 174 7.29 1.67 16.45
N ILE A 175 7.89 0.56 16.85
CA ILE A 175 8.08 0.20 18.26
C ILE A 175 8.92 1.26 18.95
N ASP A 176 10.03 1.69 18.37
CA ASP A 176 10.90 2.74 18.91
C ASP A 176 10.15 4.07 19.08
N ILE A 177 9.33 4.46 18.07
CA ILE A 177 8.49 5.66 18.16
C ILE A 177 7.47 5.53 19.30
N PHE A 178 6.76 4.40 19.42
CA PHE A 178 5.80 4.18 20.50
C PHE A 178 6.47 4.19 21.88
N LEU A 179 7.65 3.60 22.00
CA LEU A 179 8.42 3.62 23.24
C LEU A 179 8.91 5.03 23.60
N SER A 180 9.36 5.81 22.63
CA SER A 180 9.76 7.21 22.86
C SER A 180 8.58 8.09 23.29
N MET A 181 7.41 7.91 22.68
CA MET A 181 6.17 8.61 23.06
C MET A 181 5.70 8.25 24.47
N SER A 182 5.86 6.99 24.88
CA SER A 182 5.46 6.53 26.23
C SER A 182 6.40 7.03 27.31
N ARG A 183 7.67 7.34 26.98
CA ARG A 183 8.67 7.91 27.92
C ARG A 183 8.58 9.43 28.06
N GLY A 184 7.67 10.11 27.35
CA GLY A 184 7.55 11.57 27.42
C GLY A 184 8.70 12.34 26.76
N GLU A 185 9.54 11.69 25.96
CA GLU A 185 10.70 12.30 25.27
C GLU A 185 10.35 12.97 23.95
N ALA A 186 9.07 13.04 23.60
CA ALA A 186 8.61 13.79 22.43
C ALA A 186 8.64 15.29 22.73
N LYS A 187 9.74 15.96 22.36
CA LYS A 187 9.83 17.42 22.26
C LYS A 187 9.20 17.91 20.96
#